data_b2734f1a3ba18e28b610646c28323872
#
_entry.id   b2734f1a3ba18e28b610646c28323872
#
_cell.length_a   1.000
_cell.length_b   1.000
_cell.length_c   1.000
_cell.angle_alpha   90.00
_cell.angle_beta   90.00
_cell.angle_gamma   90.00
#
_symmetry.space_group_name_H-M   'P 1'
#
loop_
_entity.id
_entity.type
_entity.pdbx_description
1 polymer ?
#
loop_
_entity_poly.entity_id
_entity_poly.type
_entity_poly.pdbx_seq_one_letter_code
_entity_poly.pdbx_strand_id
1 'polypeptide(L)'
;LVLGGLTFVLGFAALFTLWYYRDVEMASWLHVATGATIMVVAFAFIMPIIADRFSVKTISQVYREECNPGPEIYVDKFLRPGFMYYAGKPGIEMLPKTSAFAEALRTDEHKYFLVRGLEYRRLLKVQPKPDNLHQVAEIADIYLLEQK
;
A
#
# COMPACT_ATOMS: atom_id res chain seq x y z
N LEU A 1 -13.63 17.63 -5.67
CA LEU A 1 -13.82 18.91 -6.39
C LEU A 1 -13.99 20.10 -5.44
N VAL A 2 -14.93 20.04 -4.47
CA VAL A 2 -15.24 21.17 -3.55
C VAL A 2 -14.01 21.58 -2.71
N LEU A 3 -13.26 20.62 -2.15
CA LEU A 3 -12.12 20.87 -1.28
C LEU A 3 -10.90 21.43 -2.04
N GLY A 4 -10.66 20.97 -3.26
CA GLY A 4 -9.63 21.57 -4.12
C GLY A 4 -9.96 23.01 -4.50
N GLY A 5 -11.25 23.30 -4.71
CA GLY A 5 -11.73 24.66 -4.91
C GLY A 5 -11.50 25.56 -3.71
N LEU A 6 -11.76 25.06 -2.49
CA LEU A 6 -11.56 25.83 -1.25
C LEU A 6 -10.08 26.20 -1.03
N THR A 7 -9.16 25.26 -1.24
CA THR A 7 -7.72 25.51 -1.13
C THR A 7 -7.22 26.52 -2.16
N PHE A 8 -7.76 26.44 -3.37
CA PHE A 8 -7.42 27.40 -4.42
C PHE A 8 -7.91 28.81 -4.06
N VAL A 9 -9.16 28.92 -3.57
CA VAL A 9 -9.74 30.22 -3.14
C VAL A 9 -8.96 30.84 -2.00
N LEU A 10 -8.59 30.06 -0.98
CA LEU A 10 -7.80 30.54 0.15
C LEU A 10 -6.41 30.98 -0.26
N GLY A 11 -5.73 30.21 -1.13
CA GLY A 11 -4.42 30.58 -1.66
C GLY A 11 -4.47 31.85 -2.50
N PHE A 12 -5.51 31.99 -3.34
CA PHE A 12 -5.70 33.20 -4.14
C PHE A 12 -6.04 34.43 -3.26
N ALA A 13 -6.87 34.24 -2.23
CA ALA A 13 -7.18 35.30 -1.26
C ALA A 13 -5.93 35.80 -0.53
N ALA A 14 -5.03 34.89 -0.14
CA ALA A 14 -3.76 35.26 0.48
C ALA A 14 -2.87 36.11 -0.47
N LEU A 15 -2.73 35.70 -1.73
CA LEU A 15 -1.98 36.47 -2.72
C LEU A 15 -2.62 37.83 -3.02
N PHE A 16 -3.95 37.90 -3.11
CA PHE A 16 -4.69 39.12 -3.34
C PHE A 16 -4.54 40.09 -2.16
N THR A 17 -4.62 39.60 -0.94
CA THR A 17 -4.42 40.41 0.27
C THR A 17 -3.03 41.00 0.33
N LEU A 18 -2.00 40.23 0.02
CA LEU A 18 -0.63 40.71 -0.04
C LEU A 18 -0.43 41.77 -1.12
N TRP A 19 -1.01 41.56 -2.29
CA TRP A 19 -0.84 42.46 -3.43
C TRP A 19 -1.61 43.79 -3.30
N TYR A 20 -2.86 43.70 -2.82
CA TYR A 20 -3.78 44.85 -2.77
C TYR A 20 -3.65 45.67 -1.47
N TYR A 21 -3.68 44.98 -0.34
CA TYR A 21 -3.64 45.65 0.97
C TYR A 21 -2.24 45.83 1.54
N ARG A 22 -1.25 45.13 0.95
CA ARG A 22 0.12 45.07 1.48
C ARG A 22 0.20 44.63 2.94
N ASP A 23 -0.81 43.91 3.41
CA ASP A 23 -0.89 43.38 4.75
C ASP A 23 -0.20 42.02 4.82
N VAL A 24 1.06 42.05 5.26
CA VAL A 24 1.89 40.86 5.38
C VAL A 24 1.38 39.91 6.47
N GLU A 25 0.84 40.46 7.55
CA GLU A 25 0.37 39.66 8.66
C GLU A 25 -0.87 38.89 8.29
N MET A 26 -1.87 39.51 7.72
CA MET A 26 -3.09 38.86 7.24
C MET A 26 -2.78 37.83 6.14
N ALA A 27 -1.88 38.14 5.20
CA ALA A 27 -1.47 37.20 4.17
C ALA A 27 -0.79 35.96 4.76
N SER A 28 0.04 36.13 5.80
CA SER A 28 0.70 35.02 6.49
C SER A 28 -0.29 34.11 7.19
N TRP A 29 -1.29 34.65 7.88
CA TRP A 29 -2.36 33.87 8.51
C TRP A 29 -3.19 33.09 7.50
N LEU A 30 -3.51 33.69 6.34
CA LEU A 30 -4.20 33.00 5.24
C LEU A 30 -3.37 31.86 4.66
N HIS A 31 -2.05 32.00 4.57
CA HIS A 31 -1.16 30.90 4.15
C HIS A 31 -1.16 29.76 5.16
N VAL A 32 -1.07 30.06 6.45
CA VAL A 32 -1.16 29.03 7.51
C VAL A 32 -2.52 28.31 7.45
N ALA A 33 -3.61 29.05 7.31
CA ALA A 33 -4.95 28.46 7.18
C ALA A 33 -5.07 27.56 5.95
N THR A 34 -4.49 27.98 4.81
CA THR A 34 -4.44 27.17 3.58
C THR A 34 -3.68 25.87 3.81
N GLY A 35 -2.49 25.95 4.40
CA GLY A 35 -1.67 24.78 4.72
C GLY A 35 -2.38 23.81 5.68
N ALA A 36 -2.99 24.34 6.74
CA ALA A 36 -3.79 23.54 7.68
C ALA A 36 -4.97 22.85 6.99
N THR A 37 -5.68 23.54 6.10
CA THR A 37 -6.78 22.97 5.32
C THR A 37 -6.31 21.84 4.42
N ILE A 38 -5.19 22.01 3.72
CA ILE A 38 -4.59 20.95 2.88
C ILE A 38 -4.25 19.72 3.73
N MET A 39 -3.64 19.91 4.89
CA MET A 39 -3.31 18.82 5.81
C MET A 39 -4.55 18.06 6.28
N VAL A 40 -5.60 18.78 6.72
CA VAL A 40 -6.86 18.15 7.13
C VAL A 40 -7.46 17.34 5.99
N VAL A 41 -7.49 17.89 4.78
CA VAL A 41 -8.00 17.20 3.58
C VAL A 41 -7.18 15.95 3.28
N ALA A 42 -5.86 16.06 3.31
CA ALA A 42 -4.96 14.94 3.06
C ALA A 42 -5.18 13.80 4.07
N PHE A 43 -5.21 14.13 5.36
CA PHE A 43 -5.37 13.12 6.40
C PHE A 43 -6.79 12.53 6.48
N ALA A 44 -7.83 13.35 6.27
CA ALA A 44 -9.21 12.87 6.39
C ALA A 44 -9.71 12.09 5.17
N PHE A 45 -9.24 12.44 3.96
CA PHE A 45 -9.79 11.89 2.73
C PHE A 45 -8.80 11.11 1.88
N ILE A 46 -7.54 11.54 1.80
CA ILE A 46 -6.54 10.89 0.94
C ILE A 46 -5.86 9.73 1.68
N MET A 47 -5.46 9.94 2.93
CA MET A 47 -4.77 8.91 3.71
C MET A 47 -5.58 7.62 3.93
N PRO A 48 -6.89 7.64 4.23
CA PRO A 48 -7.66 6.40 4.31
C PRO A 48 -7.67 5.60 3.02
N ILE A 49 -7.82 6.27 1.86
CA ILE A 49 -7.82 5.61 0.55
C ILE A 49 -6.45 4.96 0.26
N ILE A 50 -5.37 5.65 0.62
CA ILE A 50 -4.01 5.12 0.49
C ILE A 50 -3.81 3.95 1.47
N ALA A 51 -4.20 4.13 2.72
CA ALA A 51 -4.07 3.10 3.75
C ALA A 51 -4.80 1.81 3.37
N ASP A 52 -6.03 1.89 2.85
CA ASP A 52 -6.78 0.73 2.40
C ASP A 52 -6.09 0.00 1.24
N ARG A 53 -5.50 0.75 0.29
CA ARG A 53 -4.74 0.18 -0.84
C ARG A 53 -3.44 -0.52 -0.44
N PHE A 54 -2.79 -0.02 0.61
CA PHE A 54 -1.51 -0.59 1.08
C PHE A 54 -1.69 -1.48 2.32
N SER A 55 -2.91 -1.61 2.82
CA SER A 55 -3.19 -2.44 3.99
C SER A 55 -3.16 -3.92 3.64
N VAL A 56 -2.33 -4.65 4.32
CA VAL A 56 -2.33 -6.13 4.28
C VAL A 56 -3.40 -6.74 5.19
N LYS A 57 -4.23 -5.92 5.85
CA LYS A 57 -5.22 -6.38 6.83
C LYS A 57 -6.16 -7.42 6.23
N THR A 58 -6.85 -7.05 5.15
CA THR A 58 -7.88 -7.90 4.54
C THR A 58 -7.28 -9.20 3.99
N ILE A 59 -6.14 -9.12 3.31
CA ILE A 59 -5.49 -10.31 2.75
C ILE A 59 -4.91 -11.22 3.85
N SER A 60 -4.49 -10.65 4.99
CA SER A 60 -4.09 -11.43 6.16
C SER A 60 -5.26 -12.12 6.85
N GLN A 61 -6.46 -11.55 6.77
CA GLN A 61 -7.68 -12.21 7.22
C GLN A 61 -8.03 -13.40 6.34
N VAL A 62 -8.01 -13.23 5.01
CA VAL A 62 -8.21 -14.33 4.05
C VAL A 62 -7.20 -15.46 4.32
N TYR A 63 -5.91 -15.12 4.52
CA TYR A 63 -4.90 -16.13 4.87
C TYR A 63 -5.26 -16.90 6.15
N ARG A 64 -5.77 -16.23 7.17
CA ARG A 64 -6.16 -16.87 8.43
C ARG A 64 -7.39 -17.77 8.29
N GLU A 65 -8.33 -17.40 7.43
CA GLU A 65 -9.61 -18.08 7.27
C GLU A 65 -9.53 -19.24 6.28
N GLU A 66 -8.79 -19.07 5.19
CA GLU A 66 -8.77 -20.02 4.08
C GLU A 66 -7.51 -20.88 4.03
N CYS A 67 -6.39 -20.40 4.56
CA CYS A 67 -5.14 -21.13 4.51
C CYS A 67 -4.90 -21.93 5.77
N ASN A 68 -4.58 -23.22 5.60
CA ASN A 68 -4.25 -24.10 6.73
C ASN A 68 -2.98 -23.59 7.43
N PRO A 69 -2.95 -23.51 8.77
CA PRO A 69 -1.83 -22.91 9.52
C PRO A 69 -0.50 -23.69 9.45
N GLY A 70 -0.43 -24.79 8.70
CA GLY A 70 0.76 -25.64 8.62
C GLY A 70 1.92 -25.17 7.73
N PRO A 71 1.68 -24.78 6.45
CA PRO A 71 2.77 -24.45 5.54
C PRO A 71 3.46 -23.13 5.86
N GLU A 72 4.71 -23.03 5.44
CA GLU A 72 5.48 -21.78 5.52
C GLU A 72 4.88 -20.72 4.60
N ILE A 73 4.89 -19.48 5.06
CA ILE A 73 4.51 -18.32 4.23
C ILE A 73 5.69 -17.40 4.02
N TYR A 74 6.01 -17.14 2.76
CA TYR A 74 7.00 -16.17 2.33
C TYR A 74 6.33 -14.83 2.09
N VAL A 75 6.83 -13.79 2.74
CA VAL A 75 6.20 -12.47 2.75
C VAL A 75 7.17 -11.42 2.22
N ASP A 76 6.74 -10.65 1.23
CA ASP A 76 7.50 -9.48 0.75
C ASP A 76 7.89 -8.60 1.94
N LYS A 77 9.16 -8.20 2.00
CA LYS A 77 9.73 -7.38 3.06
C LYS A 77 8.87 -6.19 3.45
N PHE A 78 8.28 -5.50 2.48
CA PHE A 78 7.46 -4.32 2.73
C PHE A 78 6.08 -4.64 3.33
N LEU A 79 5.56 -5.84 3.08
CA LEU A 79 4.27 -6.29 3.60
C LEU A 79 4.40 -6.98 4.96
N ARG A 80 5.59 -7.47 5.29
CA ARG A 80 5.85 -8.31 6.47
C ARG A 80 5.44 -7.68 7.81
N PRO A 81 5.73 -6.41 8.12
CA PRO A 81 5.33 -5.83 9.39
C PRO A 81 3.81 -5.83 9.60
N GLY A 82 3.07 -5.44 8.56
CA GLY A 82 1.61 -5.47 8.58
C GLY A 82 1.06 -6.89 8.64
N PHE A 83 1.63 -7.82 7.88
CA PHE A 83 1.24 -9.23 7.91
C PHE A 83 1.43 -9.84 9.31
N MET A 84 2.59 -9.65 9.92
CA MET A 84 2.85 -10.13 11.29
C MET A 84 1.82 -9.60 12.30
N TYR A 85 1.46 -8.34 12.19
CA TYR A 85 0.50 -7.71 13.08
C TYR A 85 -0.92 -8.29 12.90
N TYR A 86 -1.39 -8.43 11.66
CA TYR A 86 -2.76 -8.86 11.37
C TYR A 86 -2.94 -10.38 11.32
N ALA A 87 -1.96 -11.12 10.84
CA ALA A 87 -2.00 -12.59 10.77
C ALA A 87 -1.58 -13.26 12.09
N GLY A 88 -0.84 -12.56 12.95
CA GLY A 88 -0.32 -13.10 14.20
C GLY A 88 0.78 -14.14 14.01
N LYS A 89 1.37 -14.22 12.81
CA LYS A 89 2.44 -15.17 12.47
C LYS A 89 3.64 -14.43 11.87
N PRO A 90 4.87 -14.83 12.22
CA PRO A 90 6.06 -14.33 11.54
C PRO A 90 6.17 -15.02 10.18
N GLY A 91 5.89 -14.31 9.10
CA GLY A 91 6.21 -14.81 7.77
C GLY A 91 7.73 -14.79 7.53
N ILE A 92 8.23 -15.71 6.69
CA ILE A 92 9.61 -15.69 6.21
C ILE A 92 9.80 -14.49 5.30
N GLU A 93 10.77 -13.64 5.63
CA GLU A 93 11.02 -12.44 4.84
C GLU A 93 11.57 -12.80 3.46
N MET A 94 10.91 -12.31 2.43
CA MET A 94 11.39 -12.38 1.06
C MET A 94 11.82 -11.00 0.60
N LEU A 95 13.04 -10.91 0.08
CA LEU A 95 13.51 -9.66 -0.50
C LEU A 95 12.66 -9.27 -1.70
N PRO A 96 12.40 -7.96 -1.94
CA PRO A 96 11.59 -7.48 -3.05
C PRO A 96 12.39 -7.53 -4.37
N LYS A 97 12.85 -8.73 -4.71
CA LYS A 97 13.60 -9.03 -5.93
C LYS A 97 12.96 -10.22 -6.63
N THR A 98 12.74 -10.11 -7.93
CA THR A 98 12.20 -11.21 -8.74
C THR A 98 13.04 -12.50 -8.63
N SER A 99 14.37 -12.37 -8.47
CA SER A 99 15.25 -13.52 -8.27
C SER A 99 14.99 -14.27 -6.96
N ALA A 100 14.75 -13.55 -5.86
CA ALA A 100 14.44 -14.17 -4.56
C ALA A 100 13.10 -14.92 -4.61
N PHE A 101 12.11 -14.35 -5.27
CA PHE A 101 10.81 -15.01 -5.48
C PHE A 101 10.95 -16.23 -6.39
N ALA A 102 11.69 -16.11 -7.51
CA ALA A 102 11.96 -17.24 -8.40
C ALA A 102 12.74 -18.37 -7.72
N GLU A 103 13.66 -18.04 -6.82
CA GLU A 103 14.41 -19.03 -6.03
C GLU A 103 13.50 -19.75 -5.02
N ALA A 104 12.64 -19.01 -4.33
CA ALA A 104 11.68 -19.59 -3.38
C ALA A 104 10.66 -20.53 -4.05
N LEU A 105 10.33 -20.30 -5.34
CA LEU A 105 9.45 -21.16 -6.15
C LEU A 105 10.10 -22.45 -6.64
N ARG A 106 11.43 -22.59 -6.60
CA ARG A 106 12.14 -23.77 -7.10
C ARG A 106 11.98 -25.00 -6.21
N THR A 107 11.61 -24.83 -4.97
CA THR A 107 11.40 -25.93 -4.03
C THR A 107 9.96 -26.41 -4.15
N ASP A 108 9.77 -27.70 -4.49
CA ASP A 108 8.46 -28.35 -4.60
C ASP A 108 7.84 -28.66 -3.21
N GLU A 109 7.76 -27.69 -2.36
CA GLU A 109 7.11 -27.79 -1.06
C GLU A 109 5.84 -26.96 -1.04
N HIS A 110 4.87 -27.41 -0.27
CA HIS A 110 3.64 -26.64 -0.08
C HIS A 110 3.93 -25.34 0.69
N LYS A 111 3.77 -24.23 0.03
CA LYS A 111 4.12 -22.89 0.57
C LYS A 111 3.10 -21.84 0.15
N TYR A 112 3.03 -20.80 0.96
CA TYR A 112 2.28 -19.59 0.61
C TYR A 112 3.24 -18.43 0.32
N PHE A 113 2.81 -17.53 -0.56
CA PHE A 113 3.55 -16.33 -0.89
C PHE A 113 2.63 -15.11 -0.80
N LEU A 114 3.06 -14.11 -0.06
CA LEU A 114 2.40 -12.81 0.00
C LEU A 114 3.29 -11.79 -0.69
N VAL A 115 2.91 -11.38 -1.90
CA VAL A 115 3.72 -10.56 -2.78
C VAL A 115 2.95 -9.37 -3.32
N ARG A 116 3.66 -8.29 -3.63
CA ARG A 116 3.07 -7.15 -4.35
C ARG A 116 2.93 -7.47 -5.83
N GLY A 117 1.90 -6.95 -6.47
CA GLY A 117 1.63 -7.20 -7.88
C GLY A 117 2.75 -6.75 -8.81
N LEU A 118 3.50 -5.71 -8.43
CA LEU A 118 4.69 -5.31 -9.18
C LEU A 118 5.70 -6.45 -9.30
N GLU A 119 6.02 -7.13 -8.19
CA GLU A 119 7.00 -8.23 -8.17
C GLU A 119 6.43 -9.48 -8.85
N TYR A 120 5.16 -9.77 -8.64
CA TYR A 120 4.48 -10.88 -9.31
C TYR A 120 4.45 -10.70 -10.83
N ARG A 121 4.07 -9.53 -11.33
CA ARG A 121 4.08 -9.23 -12.78
C ARG A 121 5.49 -9.25 -13.38
N ARG A 122 6.51 -8.84 -12.63
CA ARG A 122 7.91 -8.96 -13.06
C ARG A 122 8.35 -10.40 -13.19
N LEU A 123 7.97 -11.25 -12.24
CA LEU A 123 8.25 -12.68 -12.32
C LEU A 123 7.66 -13.29 -13.59
N LEU A 124 6.38 -13.03 -13.87
CA LEU A 124 5.67 -13.56 -15.05
C LEU A 124 6.27 -13.10 -16.38
N LYS A 125 7.04 -12.00 -16.41
CA LYS A 125 7.78 -11.56 -17.60
C LYS A 125 9.08 -12.33 -17.82
N VAL A 126 9.66 -12.86 -16.76
CA VAL A 126 10.96 -13.55 -16.81
C VAL A 126 10.78 -15.05 -16.97
N GLN A 127 9.75 -15.61 -16.37
CA GLN A 127 9.46 -17.04 -16.44
C GLN A 127 7.94 -17.27 -16.51
N PRO A 128 7.47 -18.34 -17.22
CA PRO A 128 6.07 -18.69 -17.21
C PRO A 128 5.63 -19.03 -15.79
N LYS A 129 4.34 -18.77 -15.51
CA LYS A 129 3.75 -19.14 -14.21
C LYS A 129 3.89 -20.66 -14.02
N PRO A 130 4.46 -21.12 -12.89
CA PRO A 130 4.50 -22.54 -12.58
C PRO A 130 3.07 -23.11 -12.47
N ASP A 131 2.85 -24.30 -13.00
CA ASP A 131 1.52 -24.95 -13.01
C ASP A 131 1.00 -25.23 -11.60
N ASN A 132 1.92 -25.44 -10.64
CA ASN A 132 1.62 -25.67 -9.22
C ASN A 132 1.41 -24.38 -8.40
N LEU A 133 1.47 -23.20 -9.01
CA LEU A 133 1.24 -21.93 -8.34
C LEU A 133 -0.19 -21.44 -8.56
N HIS A 134 -1.00 -21.43 -7.51
CA HIS A 134 -2.39 -21.00 -7.55
C HIS A 134 -2.57 -19.64 -6.86
N GLN A 135 -3.41 -18.78 -7.42
CA GLN A 135 -3.80 -17.54 -6.78
C GLN A 135 -4.97 -17.81 -5.84
N VAL A 136 -4.76 -17.60 -4.53
CA VAL A 136 -5.79 -17.72 -3.50
C VAL A 136 -6.61 -16.44 -3.42
N ALA A 137 -5.94 -15.29 -3.33
CA ALA A 137 -6.59 -14.00 -3.27
C ALA A 137 -5.76 -12.90 -3.93
N GLU A 138 -6.46 -11.85 -4.38
CA GLU A 138 -5.88 -10.60 -4.85
C GLU A 138 -6.66 -9.44 -4.23
N ILE A 139 -5.99 -8.61 -3.47
CA ILE A 139 -6.60 -7.45 -2.80
C ILE A 139 -5.65 -6.28 -2.94
N ALA A 140 -6.10 -5.19 -3.54
CA ALA A 140 -5.37 -3.94 -3.68
C ALA A 140 -3.93 -4.10 -4.26
N ASP A 141 -3.79 -4.92 -5.30
CA ASP A 141 -2.50 -5.25 -5.95
C ASP A 141 -1.52 -6.01 -5.03
N ILE A 142 -2.05 -6.70 -4.02
CA ILE A 142 -1.32 -7.67 -3.19
C ILE A 142 -1.89 -9.05 -3.48
N TYR A 143 -1.01 -10.01 -3.74
CA TYR A 143 -1.36 -11.37 -4.15
C TYR A 143 -1.00 -12.35 -3.04
N LEU A 144 -1.97 -13.17 -2.67
CA LEU A 144 -1.76 -14.36 -1.86
C LEU A 144 -1.76 -15.56 -2.81
N LEU A 145 -0.61 -16.21 -2.89
CA LEU A 145 -0.39 -17.34 -3.79
C LEU A 145 -0.11 -18.60 -2.97
N GLU A 146 -0.55 -19.74 -3.47
CA GLU A 146 -0.30 -21.06 -2.91
C GLU A 146 0.47 -21.89 -3.92
N GLN A 147 1.57 -22.49 -3.51
CA GLN A 147 2.29 -23.51 -4.25
C GLN A 147 1.95 -24.89 -3.68
N LYS A 148 1.45 -25.77 -4.53
CA LYS A 148 1.10 -27.15 -4.19
C LYS A 148 2.08 -28.14 -4.79
#